data_71ef2c47ce1a5a40559b1987cae622ba
#
_entry.id   71ef2c47ce1a5a40559b1987cae622ba
#
_cell.length_a   1.000
_cell.length_b   1.000
_cell.length_c   1.000
_cell.angle_alpha   90.00
_cell.angle_beta   90.00
_cell.angle_gamma   90.00
#
_symmetry.space_group_name_H-M   'P 1'
#
loop_
_entity.id
_entity.type
_entity.pdbx_description
1 polymer ?
#
loop_
_entity_poly.entity_id
_entity_poly.type
_entity_poly.pdbx_seq_one_letter_code
_entity_poly.pdbx_strand_id
1 'polypeptide(L)'
;DFHCVEGWSVLDVPWNGVHFSKLAALVKPLSSATHVTVYCSRGIYTESMPLDVVMEPKTLLGYGIDEKTLPLSHGFPLRFVVPRLYAYKSAKYVERLELADGPVNGYWENRGFTYDAEVPASRLRPGRY
;
A
#
# COMPACT_ATOMS: atom_id res chain seq x y z
N ASP A 1 3.07 -7.29 9.17
CA ASP A 1 2.35 -6.52 10.19
C ASP A 1 1.56 -5.38 9.52
N PHE A 2 0.51 -4.95 10.19
CA PHE A 2 -0.40 -3.93 9.68
C PHE A 2 -0.69 -2.93 10.82
N HIS A 3 -0.33 -1.67 10.62
CA HIS A 3 -0.34 -0.66 11.68
C HIS A 3 -1.31 0.49 11.36
N CYS A 4 -2.20 0.80 12.29
CA CYS A 4 -3.09 1.95 12.17
C CYS A 4 -2.48 3.20 12.83
N VAL A 5 -2.77 4.37 12.27
CA VAL A 5 -2.38 5.66 12.85
C VAL A 5 -3.03 5.91 14.22
N GLU A 6 -4.17 5.29 14.48
CA GLU A 6 -4.86 5.35 15.78
C GLU A 6 -4.14 4.59 16.90
N GLY A 7 -3.05 3.87 16.59
CA GLY A 7 -2.19 3.22 17.57
C GLY A 7 -2.33 1.71 17.69
N TRP A 8 -3.35 1.08 17.11
CA TRP A 8 -3.47 -0.38 17.11
C TRP A 8 -2.73 -1.02 15.93
N SER A 9 -2.47 -2.32 16.06
CA SER A 9 -1.78 -3.12 15.02
C SER A 9 -2.38 -4.51 14.94
N VAL A 10 -2.35 -5.10 13.74
CA VAL A 10 -2.58 -6.53 13.53
C VAL A 10 -1.26 -7.14 13.09
N LEU A 11 -0.76 -8.07 13.87
CA LEU A 11 0.54 -8.70 13.64
C LEU A 11 0.38 -9.96 12.79
N ASP A 12 1.41 -10.25 12.00
CA ASP A 12 1.54 -11.49 11.22
C ASP A 12 0.32 -11.84 10.35
N VAL A 13 -0.29 -10.84 9.75
CA VAL A 13 -1.41 -11.07 8.82
C VAL A 13 -0.93 -11.93 7.66
N PRO A 14 -1.53 -13.12 7.44
CA PRO A 14 -1.10 -14.05 6.39
C PRO A 14 -1.67 -13.64 5.02
N TRP A 15 -1.17 -12.53 4.49
CA TRP A 15 -1.59 -12.02 3.18
C TRP A 15 -1.25 -12.98 2.04
N ASN A 16 -2.18 -13.17 1.13
CA ASN A 16 -1.94 -13.78 -0.17
C ASN A 16 -2.00 -12.68 -1.24
N GLY A 17 -0.98 -12.62 -2.08
CA GLY A 17 -0.90 -11.54 -3.08
C GLY A 17 0.33 -11.64 -3.97
N VAL A 18 0.50 -10.64 -4.81
CA VAL A 18 1.65 -10.46 -5.68
C VAL A 18 2.51 -9.33 -5.15
N HIS A 19 3.79 -9.58 -4.94
CA HIS A 19 4.73 -8.53 -4.53
C HIS A 19 4.82 -7.44 -5.60
N PHE A 20 4.77 -6.19 -5.17
CA PHE A 20 4.84 -5.04 -6.08
C PHE A 20 6.10 -5.06 -6.95
N SER A 21 7.23 -5.46 -6.38
CA SER A 21 8.50 -5.57 -7.11
C SER A 21 8.42 -6.49 -8.32
N LYS A 22 7.61 -7.55 -8.27
CA LYS A 22 7.40 -8.44 -9.43
C LYS A 22 6.60 -7.76 -10.54
N LEU A 23 5.60 -6.98 -10.19
CA LEU A 23 4.84 -6.18 -11.17
C LEU A 23 5.72 -5.10 -11.79
N ALA A 24 6.51 -4.40 -10.98
CA ALA A 24 7.45 -3.41 -11.45
C ALA A 24 8.46 -3.99 -12.45
N ALA A 25 8.98 -5.21 -12.20
CA ALA A 25 9.88 -5.91 -13.11
C ALA A 25 9.24 -6.22 -14.47
N LEU A 26 7.92 -6.48 -14.50
CA LEU A 26 7.19 -6.74 -15.74
C LEU A 26 6.94 -5.46 -16.56
N VAL A 27 6.58 -4.37 -15.92
CA VAL A 27 6.24 -3.11 -16.60
C VAL A 27 7.45 -2.23 -16.89
N LYS A 28 8.58 -2.50 -16.26
CA LYS A 28 9.85 -1.78 -16.45
C LYS A 28 9.67 -0.27 -16.31
N PRO A 29 9.56 0.27 -15.07
CA PRO A 29 9.38 1.68 -14.83
C PRO A 29 10.41 2.54 -15.59
N LEU A 30 9.97 3.67 -16.14
CA LEU A 30 10.86 4.67 -16.69
C LEU A 30 11.76 5.24 -15.61
N SER A 31 12.96 5.71 -15.97
CA SER A 31 13.90 6.32 -15.02
C SER A 31 13.34 7.58 -14.34
N SER A 32 12.35 8.23 -14.94
CA SER A 32 11.63 9.38 -14.38
C SER A 32 10.57 9.00 -13.33
N ALA A 33 10.21 7.72 -13.21
CA ALA A 33 9.23 7.27 -12.24
C ALA A 33 9.83 7.30 -10.82
N THR A 34 9.23 8.09 -9.94
CA THR A 34 9.66 8.26 -8.54
C THR A 34 8.57 7.89 -7.55
N HIS A 35 7.33 7.79 -8.00
CA HIS A 35 6.14 7.58 -7.17
C HIS A 35 5.16 6.61 -7.83
N VAL A 36 4.28 6.05 -6.99
CA VAL A 36 3.12 5.27 -7.43
C VAL A 36 1.87 5.96 -6.94
N THR A 37 0.95 6.22 -7.84
CA THR A 37 -0.41 6.67 -7.51
C THR A 37 -1.36 5.49 -7.62
N VAL A 38 -2.14 5.26 -6.56
CA VAL A 38 -3.10 4.17 -6.45
C VAL A 38 -4.50 4.74 -6.59
N TYR A 39 -5.25 4.26 -7.57
CA TYR A 39 -6.64 4.64 -7.80
C TYR A 39 -7.56 3.50 -7.39
N CYS A 40 -8.54 3.81 -6.55
CA CYS A 40 -9.51 2.86 -6.03
C CYS A 40 -10.87 3.01 -6.69
N SER A 41 -11.74 2.04 -6.45
CA SER A 41 -13.07 1.96 -7.06
C SER A 41 -13.84 3.29 -6.96
N ARG A 42 -14.47 3.68 -8.05
CA ARG A 42 -15.26 4.91 -8.21
C ARG A 42 -14.45 6.21 -8.11
N GLY A 43 -13.11 6.15 -8.05
CA GLY A 43 -12.25 7.34 -8.00
C GLY A 43 -12.38 8.18 -6.73
N ILE A 44 -13.02 7.67 -5.67
CA ILE A 44 -13.23 8.40 -4.42
C ILE A 44 -11.97 8.39 -3.56
N TYR A 45 -11.28 7.26 -3.52
CA TYR A 45 -10.08 7.09 -2.72
C TYR A 45 -8.86 6.99 -3.62
N THR A 46 -7.86 7.81 -3.35
CA THR A 46 -6.58 7.84 -4.06
C THR A 46 -5.47 7.93 -3.05
N GLU A 47 -4.35 7.27 -3.31
CA GLU A 47 -3.13 7.37 -2.52
C GLU A 47 -1.91 7.50 -3.40
N SER A 48 -0.83 8.03 -2.82
CA SER A 48 0.45 8.17 -3.49
C SER A 48 1.58 7.82 -2.53
N MET A 49 2.61 7.15 -3.03
CA MET A 49 3.75 6.70 -2.22
C MET A 49 5.02 6.76 -3.04
N PRO A 50 6.18 7.02 -2.38
CA PRO A 50 7.47 6.89 -3.04
C PRO A 50 7.71 5.48 -3.59
N LEU A 51 8.30 5.39 -4.77
CA LEU A 51 8.53 4.12 -5.45
C LEU A 51 9.48 3.21 -4.66
N ASP A 52 10.50 3.77 -4.02
CA ASP A 52 11.46 3.00 -3.19
C ASP A 52 10.76 2.33 -2.01
N VAL A 53 9.81 3.00 -1.37
CA VAL A 53 9.02 2.42 -0.25
C VAL A 53 8.16 1.25 -0.73
N VAL A 54 7.49 1.39 -1.88
CA VAL A 54 6.64 0.30 -2.39
C VAL A 54 7.44 -0.85 -2.99
N MET A 55 8.71 -0.65 -3.29
CA MET A 55 9.60 -1.72 -3.72
C MET A 55 10.13 -2.59 -2.57
N GLU A 56 9.85 -2.23 -1.32
CA GLU A 56 10.24 -3.04 -0.16
C GLU A 56 9.65 -4.47 -0.22
N PRO A 57 10.37 -5.48 0.33
CA PRO A 57 10.06 -6.91 0.13
C PRO A 57 8.67 -7.36 0.56
N LYS A 58 8.04 -6.65 1.50
CA LYS A 58 6.72 -7.03 2.04
C LYS A 58 5.55 -6.25 1.45
N THR A 59 5.82 -5.33 0.55
CA THR A 59 4.76 -4.62 -0.18
C THR A 59 4.15 -5.52 -1.24
N LEU A 60 2.83 -5.62 -1.24
CA LEU A 60 2.10 -6.49 -2.18
C LEU A 60 0.73 -5.95 -2.56
N LEU A 61 0.22 -6.47 -3.65
CA LEU A 61 -1.20 -6.40 -4.01
C LEU A 61 -1.89 -7.66 -3.48
N GLY A 62 -2.70 -7.49 -2.44
CA GLY A 62 -3.37 -8.57 -1.73
C GLY A 62 -4.72 -8.92 -2.35
N TYR A 63 -4.94 -10.19 -2.60
CA TYR A 63 -6.21 -10.74 -3.06
C TYR A 63 -6.82 -11.76 -2.09
N GLY A 64 -6.09 -12.11 -1.03
CA GLY A 64 -6.54 -13.06 -0.02
C GLY A 64 -5.86 -12.89 1.33
N ILE A 65 -6.41 -13.57 2.33
CA ILE A 65 -5.87 -13.72 3.67
C ILE A 65 -6.04 -15.19 4.08
N ASP A 66 -4.97 -15.81 4.58
CA ASP A 66 -5.01 -17.22 5.03
C ASP A 66 -5.57 -18.17 3.97
N GLU A 67 -5.08 -18.00 2.73
CA GLU A 67 -5.49 -18.78 1.54
C GLU A 67 -6.98 -18.68 1.18
N LYS A 68 -7.69 -17.73 1.78
CA LYS A 68 -9.10 -17.45 1.47
C LYS A 68 -9.22 -16.14 0.70
N THR A 69 -10.23 -16.06 -0.15
CA THR A 69 -10.56 -14.83 -0.88
C THR A 69 -10.71 -13.66 0.08
N LEU A 70 -10.13 -12.51 -0.28
CA LEU A 70 -10.20 -11.29 0.50
C LEU A 70 -11.66 -10.88 0.74
N PRO A 71 -12.10 -10.67 2.01
CA PRO A 71 -13.44 -10.18 2.29
C PRO A 71 -13.69 -8.81 1.66
N LEU A 72 -14.94 -8.52 1.31
CA LEU A 72 -15.31 -7.21 0.74
C LEU A 72 -14.94 -6.06 1.67
N SER A 73 -15.16 -6.20 2.98
CA SER A 73 -14.80 -5.20 3.99
C SER A 73 -13.29 -4.93 4.08
N HIS A 74 -12.45 -5.87 3.64
CA HIS A 74 -11.00 -5.75 3.63
C HIS A 74 -10.42 -5.36 2.27
N GLY A 75 -11.27 -5.16 1.25
CA GLY A 75 -10.85 -4.59 -0.02
C GLY A 75 -10.95 -5.51 -1.25
N PHE A 76 -11.76 -6.60 -1.17
CA PHE A 76 -12.02 -7.43 -2.36
C PHE A 76 -12.38 -6.56 -3.59
N PRO A 77 -11.90 -6.84 -4.80
CA PRO A 77 -11.07 -8.00 -5.16
C PRO A 77 -9.57 -7.82 -4.92
N LEU A 78 -9.08 -6.60 -4.75
CA LEU A 78 -7.66 -6.30 -4.67
C LEU A 78 -7.40 -5.09 -3.75
N ARG A 79 -6.41 -5.23 -2.87
CA ARG A 79 -5.94 -4.11 -2.06
C ARG A 79 -4.42 -3.96 -2.12
N PHE A 80 -3.95 -2.76 -1.86
CA PHE A 80 -2.53 -2.53 -1.64
C PHE A 80 -2.17 -2.79 -0.17
N VAL A 81 -1.02 -3.38 0.09
CA VAL A 81 -0.50 -3.63 1.43
C VAL A 81 0.93 -3.12 1.50
N VAL A 82 1.15 -2.10 2.32
CA VAL A 82 2.45 -1.44 2.50
C VAL A 82 2.79 -1.41 3.99
N PRO A 83 3.41 -2.47 4.53
CA PRO A 83 3.61 -2.62 5.97
C PRO A 83 4.48 -1.54 6.61
N ARG A 84 5.35 -0.90 5.84
CA ARG A 84 6.19 0.21 6.28
C ARG A 84 5.37 1.45 6.65
N LEU A 85 4.21 1.62 6.03
CA LEU A 85 3.37 2.80 6.17
C LEU A 85 2.10 2.49 6.99
N TYR A 86 1.53 3.54 7.58
CA TYR A 86 0.24 3.42 8.22
C TYR A 86 -0.85 2.94 7.25
N ALA A 87 -1.82 2.23 7.80
CA ALA A 87 -2.85 1.50 7.06
C ALA A 87 -3.66 2.34 6.05
N TYR A 88 -3.74 3.66 6.23
CA TYR A 88 -4.45 4.50 5.24
C TYR A 88 -3.73 4.57 3.88
N LYS A 89 -2.44 4.24 3.82
CA LYS A 89 -1.70 4.06 2.56
C LYS A 89 -1.96 2.70 1.91
N SER A 90 -2.44 1.73 2.66
CA SER A 90 -2.78 0.39 2.16
C SER A 90 -4.21 0.38 1.60
N ALA A 91 -4.38 1.05 0.46
CA ALA A 91 -5.67 1.33 -0.15
C ALA A 91 -6.45 0.08 -0.55
N LYS A 92 -7.76 0.08 -0.30
CA LYS A 92 -8.69 -0.99 -0.66
C LYS A 92 -9.34 -0.74 -2.02
N TYR A 93 -9.82 -1.80 -2.67
CA TYR A 93 -10.57 -1.75 -3.94
C TYR A 93 -9.76 -1.12 -5.07
N VAL A 94 -8.50 -1.56 -5.21
CA VAL A 94 -7.57 -1.03 -6.21
C VAL A 94 -8.02 -1.37 -7.62
N GLU A 95 -8.08 -0.35 -8.48
CA GLU A 95 -8.41 -0.50 -9.90
C GLU A 95 -7.22 -0.18 -10.81
N ARG A 96 -6.39 0.79 -10.42
CA ARG A 96 -5.28 1.26 -11.25
C ARG A 96 -4.09 1.67 -10.41
N LEU A 97 -2.90 1.33 -10.89
CA LEU A 97 -1.63 1.84 -10.39
C LEU A 97 -0.98 2.67 -11.50
N GLU A 98 -0.55 3.86 -11.17
CA GLU A 98 0.16 4.75 -12.09
C GLU A 98 1.56 5.04 -11.55
N LEU A 99 2.56 4.75 -12.36
CA LEU A 99 3.93 5.17 -12.09
C LEU A 99 4.06 6.64 -12.48
N ALA A 100 4.43 7.49 -11.54
CA ALA A 100 4.42 8.93 -11.67
C ALA A 100 5.80 9.54 -11.35
N ASP A 101 6.02 10.76 -11.81
CA ASP A 101 7.25 11.50 -11.58
C ASP A 101 7.21 12.40 -10.33
N GLY A 102 6.13 12.35 -9.57
CA GLY A 102 5.96 13.12 -8.34
C GLY A 102 4.79 12.66 -7.49
N PRO A 103 4.71 13.15 -6.24
CA PRO A 103 3.64 12.82 -5.32
C PRO A 103 2.34 13.54 -5.66
N VAL A 104 1.23 12.95 -5.23
CA VAL A 104 -0.08 13.63 -5.13
C VAL A 104 -0.64 13.41 -3.72
N ASN A 105 -1.43 14.35 -3.22
CA ASN A 105 -2.14 14.15 -1.98
C ASN A 105 -3.34 13.22 -2.21
N GLY A 106 -3.44 12.19 -1.37
CA GLY A 106 -4.54 11.26 -1.37
C GLY A 106 -5.73 11.74 -0.54
N TYR A 107 -6.67 10.82 -0.32
CA TYR A 107 -7.91 11.11 0.40
C TYR A 107 -7.68 11.69 1.80
N TRP A 108 -6.79 11.06 2.59
CA TRP A 108 -6.55 11.47 3.98
C TRP A 108 -5.58 12.65 4.10
N GLU A 109 -4.61 12.76 3.20
CA GLU A 109 -3.70 13.90 3.15
C GLU A 109 -4.46 15.20 2.89
N ASN A 110 -5.48 15.17 2.02
CA ASN A 110 -6.37 16.30 1.80
C ASN A 110 -7.24 16.65 3.03
N ARG A 111 -7.22 15.80 4.06
CA ARG A 111 -7.93 15.98 5.33
C ARG A 111 -6.98 16.20 6.52
N GLY A 112 -5.72 16.48 6.25
CA GLY A 112 -4.74 16.87 7.26
C GLY A 112 -3.83 15.74 7.78
N PHE A 113 -3.91 14.52 7.22
CA PHE A 113 -2.96 13.45 7.52
C PHE A 113 -1.64 13.66 6.76
N THR A 114 -0.54 13.12 7.30
CA THR A 114 0.78 13.28 6.69
C THR A 114 0.92 12.44 5.43
N TYR A 115 1.62 13.00 4.44
CA TYR A 115 1.95 12.25 3.22
C TYR A 115 2.87 11.06 3.50
N ASP A 116 3.90 11.26 4.33
CA ASP A 116 4.92 10.22 4.60
C ASP A 116 4.32 8.99 5.27
N ALA A 117 3.39 9.17 6.19
CA ALA A 117 2.64 8.08 6.85
C ALA A 117 3.51 6.96 7.43
N GLU A 118 4.79 7.24 7.71
CA GLU A 118 5.73 6.22 8.18
C GLU A 118 5.37 5.72 9.57
N VAL A 119 5.37 4.40 9.72
CA VAL A 119 5.25 3.75 11.03
C VAL A 119 6.56 3.98 11.79
N PRO A 120 6.52 4.51 13.04
CA PRO A 120 7.71 4.71 13.83
C PRO A 120 8.53 3.42 14.00
N ALA A 121 9.85 3.53 13.94
CA ALA A 121 10.76 2.37 14.05
C ALA A 121 10.50 1.52 15.31
N SER A 122 10.06 2.14 16.41
CA SER A 122 9.71 1.45 17.66
C SER A 122 8.52 0.49 17.53
N ARG A 123 7.69 0.64 16.49
CA ARG A 123 6.55 -0.24 16.19
C ARG A 123 6.84 -1.24 15.08
N LEU A 124 7.92 -1.07 14.34
CA LEU A 124 8.30 -1.97 13.26
C LEU A 124 9.09 -3.17 13.79
N ARG A 125 8.70 -4.36 13.39
CA ARG A 125 9.44 -5.59 13.70
C ARG A 125 10.32 -5.97 12.51
N PRO A 126 11.64 -6.26 12.73
CA PRO A 126 12.54 -6.66 11.65
C PRO A 126 11.97 -7.81 10.80
N GLY A 127 12.05 -7.68 9.47
CA GLY A 127 11.55 -8.68 8.53
C GLY A 127 10.02 -8.71 8.35
N ARG A 128 9.29 -7.74 8.92
CA ARG A 128 7.82 -7.67 8.83
C ARG A 128 7.31 -6.45 8.03
N TYR A 129 8.23 -5.75 7.36
CA TYR A 129 7.94 -4.61 6.49
C TYR A 129 8.83 -4.61 5.25
#